data_cbfb41c288c5a5061f13e984f0bf71a0
#
_entry.id   cbfb41c288c5a5061f13e984f0bf71a0
#
_cell.length_a   1.000
_cell.length_b   1.000
_cell.length_c   1.000
_cell.angle_alpha   90.00
_cell.angle_beta   90.00
_cell.angle_gamma   90.00
#
_symmetry.space_group_name_H-M   'P 1'
#
loop_
_entity.id
_entity.type
_entity.pdbx_description
1 polymer ?
#
loop_
_entity_poly.entity_id
_entity_poly.type
_entity_poly.pdbx_seq_one_letter_code
_entity_poly.pdbx_strand_id
1 'polypeptide(L)'
;MPSENYPASTGHAVDPAAPILVFDSGVGGLSVLEEVRKALPDAPIIYAADTAGLPYGTKTEAQIAARVAGLLGRMTERFAPRLVCIACNTASTIALGMVRDVLEVPIVGTVPAIKPAAALTRTGTIGLLGTQATIRQAYVDRLEHEFAADKRLLRHGAPELVEAAEAKLRGERVDPAAIRRAADALRTMPG
;
A
#
# COMPACT_ATOMS: atom_id res chain seq x y z
N MET A 1 -5.71 -20.16 12.93
CA MET A 1 -6.23 -18.93 12.31
C MET A 1 -6.83 -18.09 13.42
N PRO A 2 -6.13 -17.09 14.01
CA PRO A 2 -6.82 -16.06 14.77
C PRO A 2 -7.40 -15.08 13.76
N SER A 3 -8.70 -14.93 13.78
CA SER A 3 -9.43 -13.91 13.03
C SER A 3 -8.96 -12.55 13.55
N GLU A 4 -8.34 -11.75 12.67
CA GLU A 4 -8.22 -10.32 12.93
C GLU A 4 -9.64 -9.82 13.24
N ASN A 5 -9.82 -9.29 14.45
CA ASN A 5 -11.05 -8.61 14.83
C ASN A 5 -11.19 -7.35 13.96
N TYR A 6 -11.79 -7.51 12.79
CA TYR A 6 -12.43 -6.39 12.13
C TYR A 6 -13.56 -5.92 13.05
N PRO A 7 -13.58 -4.66 13.47
CA PRO A 7 -14.72 -4.15 14.20
C PRO A 7 -15.95 -4.43 13.35
N ALA A 8 -16.94 -5.12 13.94
CA ALA A 8 -18.19 -5.39 13.30
C ALA A 8 -18.74 -4.06 12.77
N SER A 9 -18.99 -4.00 11.46
CA SER A 9 -19.56 -2.83 10.81
C SER A 9 -20.83 -2.46 11.57
N THR A 10 -20.89 -1.24 12.10
CA THR A 10 -22.12 -0.64 12.60
C THR A 10 -23.17 -0.78 11.50
N GLY A 11 -24.22 -1.50 11.76
CA GLY A 11 -25.25 -2.09 10.93
C GLY A 11 -25.92 -1.26 9.81
N HIS A 12 -25.13 -0.61 8.97
CA HIS A 12 -25.61 -0.09 7.70
C HIS A 12 -25.57 -1.23 6.68
N ALA A 13 -26.71 -1.58 6.14
CA ALA A 13 -26.81 -2.55 5.03
C ALA A 13 -25.91 -2.04 3.89
N VAL A 14 -24.80 -2.72 3.65
CA VAL A 14 -23.87 -2.37 2.55
C VAL A 14 -24.60 -2.67 1.24
N ASP A 15 -24.86 -1.65 0.42
CA ASP A 15 -25.39 -1.84 -0.92
C ASP A 15 -24.38 -2.61 -1.80
N PRO A 16 -24.69 -3.84 -2.23
CA PRO A 16 -23.79 -4.62 -3.08
C PRO A 16 -23.52 -3.95 -4.44
N ALA A 17 -24.43 -3.08 -4.90
CA ALA A 17 -24.28 -2.34 -6.15
C ALA A 17 -23.39 -1.09 -6.01
N ALA A 18 -23.11 -0.64 -4.79
CA ALA A 18 -22.21 0.48 -4.57
C ALA A 18 -20.77 0.11 -4.94
N PRO A 19 -19.98 1.05 -5.49
CA PRO A 19 -18.64 0.73 -6.00
C PRO A 19 -17.63 0.45 -4.87
N ILE A 20 -16.58 -0.28 -5.21
CA ILE A 20 -15.32 -0.34 -4.45
C ILE A 20 -14.44 0.79 -4.95
N LEU A 21 -14.03 1.70 -4.08
CA LEU A 21 -13.05 2.74 -4.40
C LEU A 21 -11.64 2.21 -4.15
N VAL A 22 -10.86 2.05 -5.20
CA VAL A 22 -9.44 1.69 -5.13
C VAL A 22 -8.61 2.97 -5.31
N PHE A 23 -7.86 3.33 -4.28
CA PHE A 23 -7.06 4.56 -4.24
C PHE A 23 -5.57 4.26 -4.25
N ASP A 24 -4.83 4.96 -5.11
CA ASP A 24 -3.37 4.91 -5.17
C ASP A 24 -2.77 6.31 -5.39
N SER A 25 -1.49 6.49 -5.12
CA SER A 25 -0.75 7.71 -5.45
C SER A 25 -0.32 7.78 -6.92
N GLY A 26 -0.33 6.66 -7.63
CA GLY A 26 0.15 6.56 -9.01
C GLY A 26 -0.43 5.35 -9.74
N VAL A 27 0.45 4.45 -10.19
CA VAL A 27 0.07 3.29 -11.02
C VAL A 27 0.35 1.94 -10.35
N GLY A 28 1.05 1.91 -9.22
CA GLY A 28 1.37 0.67 -8.49
C GLY A 28 0.13 -0.11 -8.07
N GLY A 29 -0.93 0.61 -7.70
CA GLY A 29 -2.21 0.05 -7.32
C GLY A 29 -2.98 -0.68 -8.43
N LEU A 30 -2.55 -0.57 -9.69
CA LEU A 30 -3.14 -1.33 -10.80
C LEU A 30 -2.95 -2.85 -10.62
N SER A 31 -1.87 -3.28 -9.99
CA SER A 31 -1.66 -4.69 -9.65
C SER A 31 -2.66 -5.18 -8.61
N VAL A 32 -3.00 -4.34 -7.63
CA VAL A 32 -4.04 -4.63 -6.63
C VAL A 32 -5.42 -4.64 -7.30
N LEU A 33 -5.70 -3.68 -8.18
CA LEU A 33 -6.94 -3.62 -8.95
C LEU A 33 -7.16 -4.90 -9.77
N GLU A 34 -6.10 -5.42 -10.40
CA GLU A 34 -6.17 -6.67 -11.17
C GLU A 34 -6.63 -7.85 -10.29
N GLU A 35 -6.06 -8.00 -9.11
CA GLU A 35 -6.44 -9.08 -8.18
C GLU A 35 -7.85 -8.88 -7.60
N VAL A 36 -8.26 -7.63 -7.32
CA VAL A 36 -9.63 -7.34 -6.92
C VAL A 36 -10.63 -7.73 -8.01
N ARG A 37 -10.33 -7.43 -9.29
CA ARG A 37 -11.18 -7.82 -10.42
C ARG A 37 -11.27 -9.32 -10.62
N LYS A 38 -10.18 -10.06 -10.39
CA LYS A 38 -10.21 -11.52 -10.44
C LYS A 38 -11.07 -12.12 -9.34
N ALA A 39 -10.99 -11.56 -8.12
CA ALA A 39 -11.73 -12.05 -6.97
C ALA A 39 -13.21 -11.63 -7.00
N LEU A 40 -13.53 -10.47 -7.57
CA LEU A 40 -14.85 -9.85 -7.60
C LEU A 40 -15.15 -9.30 -9.01
N PRO A 41 -15.34 -10.18 -10.03
CA PRO A 41 -15.44 -9.78 -11.43
C PRO A 41 -16.64 -8.84 -11.72
N ASP A 42 -17.73 -8.99 -11.00
CA ASP A 42 -18.96 -8.23 -11.22
C ASP A 42 -19.06 -6.97 -10.32
N ALA A 43 -18.09 -6.73 -9.45
CA ALA A 43 -18.14 -5.58 -8.56
C ALA A 43 -17.87 -4.27 -9.33
N PRO A 44 -18.73 -3.25 -9.18
CA PRO A 44 -18.40 -1.92 -9.67
C PRO A 44 -17.15 -1.38 -8.98
N ILE A 45 -16.18 -0.90 -9.75
CA ILE A 45 -14.91 -0.40 -9.22
C ILE A 45 -14.63 1.00 -9.76
N ILE A 46 -14.23 1.90 -8.87
CA ILE A 46 -13.66 3.21 -9.19
C ILE A 46 -12.19 3.16 -8.82
N TYR A 47 -11.30 3.36 -9.80
CA TYR A 47 -9.87 3.52 -9.54
C TYR A 47 -9.51 5.01 -9.53
N ALA A 48 -8.91 5.46 -8.45
CA ALA A 48 -8.49 6.86 -8.27
C ALA A 48 -6.98 6.93 -8.05
N ALA A 49 -6.27 7.52 -9.00
CA ALA A 49 -4.83 7.77 -8.91
C ALA A 49 -4.57 9.25 -8.58
N ASP A 50 -3.90 9.53 -7.46
CA ASP A 50 -3.50 10.88 -7.09
C ASP A 50 -2.18 11.28 -7.76
N THR A 51 -2.19 11.33 -9.09
CA THR A 51 -1.00 11.69 -9.88
C THR A 51 -0.49 13.10 -9.60
N ALA A 52 -1.38 14.00 -9.19
CA ALA A 52 -1.00 15.36 -8.79
C ALA A 52 -0.20 15.40 -7.48
N GLY A 53 -0.32 14.38 -6.65
CA GLY A 53 0.44 14.21 -5.40
C GLY A 53 1.71 13.37 -5.53
N LEU A 54 1.94 12.75 -6.67
CA LEU A 54 3.10 11.88 -6.91
C LEU A 54 4.42 12.70 -6.90
N PRO A 55 5.53 12.14 -6.38
CA PRO A 55 5.64 10.91 -5.62
C PRO A 55 5.35 11.12 -4.12
N TYR A 56 4.64 10.18 -3.51
CA TYR A 56 4.36 10.23 -2.06
C TYR A 56 5.62 9.99 -1.22
N GLY A 57 6.55 9.18 -1.71
CA GLY A 57 7.75 8.81 -0.96
C GLY A 57 8.70 9.95 -0.58
N THR A 58 8.54 11.14 -1.21
CA THR A 58 9.33 12.35 -0.92
C THR A 58 8.61 13.36 -0.03
N LYS A 59 7.33 13.11 0.31
CA LYS A 59 6.53 14.01 1.14
C LYS A 59 6.64 13.66 2.62
N THR A 60 6.34 14.62 3.48
CA THR A 60 6.22 14.37 4.91
C THR A 60 4.97 13.53 5.21
N GLU A 61 4.99 12.80 6.32
CA GLU A 61 3.84 12.01 6.77
C GLU A 61 2.59 12.87 6.95
N ALA A 62 2.73 14.06 7.54
CA ALA A 62 1.62 14.99 7.72
C ALA A 62 1.01 15.43 6.39
N GLN A 63 1.84 15.69 5.36
CA GLN A 63 1.36 16.04 4.03
C GLN A 63 0.60 14.89 3.38
N ILE A 64 1.11 13.66 3.49
CA ILE A 64 0.46 12.47 2.95
C ILE A 64 -0.86 12.22 3.67
N ALA A 65 -0.85 12.24 5.00
CA ALA A 65 -2.01 11.98 5.83
C ALA A 65 -3.15 12.97 5.53
N ALA A 66 -2.87 14.27 5.54
CA ALA A 66 -3.86 15.31 5.23
C ALA A 66 -4.40 15.18 3.80
N ARG A 67 -3.53 14.88 2.84
CA ARG A 67 -3.92 14.73 1.44
C ARG A 67 -4.82 13.51 1.22
N VAL A 68 -4.43 12.36 1.76
CA VAL A 68 -5.21 11.11 1.65
C VAL A 68 -6.58 11.26 2.31
N ALA A 69 -6.64 11.81 3.53
CA ALA A 69 -7.91 12.05 4.22
C ALA A 69 -8.81 13.00 3.45
N GLY A 70 -8.28 14.10 2.95
CA GLY A 70 -9.06 15.08 2.19
C GLY A 70 -9.58 14.54 0.85
N LEU A 71 -8.78 13.74 0.15
CA LEU A 71 -9.19 13.10 -1.11
C LEU A 71 -10.24 12.01 -0.87
N LEU A 72 -9.96 11.09 0.05
CA LEU A 72 -10.88 9.98 0.35
C LEU A 72 -12.20 10.49 0.92
N GLY A 73 -12.18 11.53 1.77
CA GLY A 73 -13.41 12.16 2.26
C GLY A 73 -14.31 12.64 1.13
N ARG A 74 -13.77 13.47 0.23
CA ARG A 74 -14.54 13.97 -0.93
C ARG A 74 -15.00 12.88 -1.89
N MET A 75 -14.16 11.84 -2.10
CA MET A 75 -14.54 10.72 -2.96
C MET A 75 -15.63 9.86 -2.33
N THR A 76 -15.57 9.66 -1.02
CA THR A 76 -16.60 8.93 -0.26
C THR A 76 -17.94 9.65 -0.32
N GLU A 77 -17.96 10.96 -0.12
CA GLU A 77 -19.17 11.79 -0.28
C GLU A 77 -19.74 11.72 -1.70
N ARG A 78 -18.86 11.79 -2.71
CA ARG A 78 -19.28 11.83 -4.12
C ARG A 78 -19.78 10.50 -4.65
N PHE A 79 -19.12 9.41 -4.30
CA PHE A 79 -19.32 8.11 -4.95
C PHE A 79 -20.04 7.11 -4.05
N ALA A 80 -20.23 7.42 -2.75
CA ALA A 80 -20.81 6.52 -1.75
C ALA A 80 -20.31 5.05 -1.88
N PRO A 81 -18.98 4.81 -1.86
CA PRO A 81 -18.46 3.48 -2.05
C PRO A 81 -18.82 2.57 -0.87
N ARG A 82 -19.05 1.29 -1.15
CA ARG A 82 -19.24 0.28 -0.10
C ARG A 82 -17.96 -0.11 0.65
N LEU A 83 -16.81 0.16 0.03
CA LEU A 83 -15.47 -0.17 0.54
C LEU A 83 -14.45 0.76 -0.09
N VAL A 84 -13.49 1.22 0.69
CA VAL A 84 -12.28 1.88 0.20
C VAL A 84 -11.10 0.94 0.35
N CYS A 85 -10.37 0.72 -0.75
CA CYS A 85 -9.10 0.00 -0.76
C CYS A 85 -7.96 0.99 -1.03
N ILE A 86 -7.11 1.26 -0.04
CA ILE A 86 -5.90 2.05 -0.24
C ILE A 86 -4.81 1.12 -0.80
N ALA A 87 -4.64 1.14 -2.13
CA ALA A 87 -3.72 0.29 -2.86
C ALA A 87 -2.27 0.81 -2.87
N CYS A 88 -2.02 1.92 -2.21
CA CYS A 88 -0.70 2.52 -2.03
C CYS A 88 -0.09 2.10 -0.70
N ASN A 89 1.06 1.40 -0.70
CA ASN A 89 1.75 1.02 0.53
C ASN A 89 2.14 2.24 1.38
N THR A 90 2.66 3.29 0.76
CA THR A 90 3.06 4.52 1.46
C THR A 90 1.85 5.19 2.14
N ALA A 91 0.74 5.34 1.42
CA ALA A 91 -0.48 5.92 1.99
C ALA A 91 -1.08 5.02 3.09
N SER A 92 -1.08 3.70 2.90
CA SER A 92 -1.60 2.76 3.89
C SER A 92 -0.80 2.79 5.19
N THR A 93 0.52 2.73 5.12
CA THR A 93 1.36 2.71 6.32
C THR A 93 1.30 4.01 7.11
N ILE A 94 1.01 5.14 6.46
CA ILE A 94 0.96 6.47 7.09
C ILE A 94 -0.46 6.87 7.50
N ALA A 95 -1.44 6.69 6.62
CA ALA A 95 -2.75 7.33 6.78
C ALA A 95 -3.88 6.39 7.17
N LEU A 96 -3.72 5.05 7.09
CA LEU A 96 -4.81 4.09 7.26
C LEU A 96 -5.55 4.25 8.60
N GLY A 97 -4.81 4.40 9.70
CA GLY A 97 -5.41 4.58 11.03
C GLY A 97 -6.28 5.84 11.06
N MET A 98 -5.70 6.98 10.71
CA MET A 98 -6.39 8.27 10.71
C MET A 98 -7.62 8.28 9.80
N VAL A 99 -7.53 7.68 8.62
CA VAL A 99 -8.67 7.65 7.68
C VAL A 99 -9.80 6.77 8.22
N ARG A 100 -9.49 5.67 8.90
CA ARG A 100 -10.48 4.83 9.59
C ARG A 100 -11.17 5.55 10.74
N ASP A 101 -10.48 6.47 11.40
CA ASP A 101 -11.05 7.24 12.52
C ASP A 101 -12.03 8.32 12.05
N VAL A 102 -11.92 8.78 10.79
CA VAL A 102 -12.72 9.91 10.28
C VAL A 102 -13.73 9.54 9.21
N LEU A 103 -13.66 8.35 8.61
CA LEU A 103 -14.60 7.88 7.59
C LEU A 103 -15.36 6.66 8.08
N GLU A 104 -16.69 6.69 7.91
CA GLU A 104 -17.57 5.57 8.33
C GLU A 104 -17.52 4.37 7.38
N VAL A 105 -17.06 4.57 6.13
CA VAL A 105 -16.95 3.49 5.14
C VAL A 105 -15.86 2.49 5.55
N PRO A 106 -16.06 1.17 5.36
CA PRO A 106 -15.01 0.19 5.60
C PRO A 106 -13.77 0.49 4.75
N ILE A 107 -12.56 0.46 5.39
CA ILE A 107 -11.31 0.77 4.71
C ILE A 107 -10.30 -0.35 4.92
N VAL A 108 -9.79 -0.88 3.82
CA VAL A 108 -8.66 -1.80 3.79
C VAL A 108 -7.44 -1.11 3.17
N GLY A 109 -6.26 -1.49 3.62
CA GLY A 109 -4.99 -0.96 3.08
C GLY A 109 -4.09 -2.09 2.63
N THR A 110 -3.15 -1.78 1.75
CA THR A 110 -2.05 -2.66 1.39
C THR A 110 -0.86 -2.38 2.30
N VAL A 111 -0.24 -3.45 2.79
CA VAL A 111 0.90 -3.35 3.70
C VAL A 111 2.03 -4.27 3.23
N PRO A 112 3.29 -4.01 3.62
CA PRO A 112 4.38 -4.90 3.29
C PRO A 112 4.11 -6.35 3.70
N ALA A 113 4.36 -7.30 2.79
CA ALA A 113 4.06 -8.71 2.96
C ALA A 113 5.06 -9.44 3.88
N ILE A 114 5.38 -8.87 5.06
CA ILE A 114 6.38 -9.39 6.00
C ILE A 114 5.96 -10.75 6.55
N LYS A 115 4.69 -10.91 6.94
CA LYS A 115 4.15 -12.19 7.45
C LYS A 115 4.33 -13.36 6.49
N PRO A 116 3.88 -13.31 5.22
CA PRO A 116 4.13 -14.40 4.29
C PRO A 116 5.61 -14.57 3.95
N ALA A 117 6.40 -13.49 3.89
CA ALA A 117 7.83 -13.58 3.66
C ALA A 117 8.56 -14.28 4.81
N ALA A 118 8.16 -14.05 6.06
CA ALA A 118 8.70 -14.73 7.23
C ALA A 118 8.42 -16.23 7.22
N ALA A 119 7.26 -16.64 6.71
CA ALA A 119 6.91 -18.06 6.57
C ALA A 119 7.67 -18.75 5.42
N LEU A 120 8.04 -18.01 4.38
CA LEU A 120 8.66 -18.56 3.17
C LEU A 120 10.19 -18.54 3.18
N THR A 121 10.83 -17.68 3.98
CA THR A 121 12.28 -17.56 4.01
C THR A 121 12.95 -18.85 4.47
N ARG A 122 13.98 -19.28 3.74
CA ARG A 122 14.82 -20.44 4.09
C ARG A 122 16.10 -20.03 4.79
N THR A 123 16.50 -18.77 4.67
CA THR A 123 17.75 -18.23 5.22
C THR A 123 17.55 -17.50 6.54
N GLY A 124 16.29 -17.30 6.96
CA GLY A 124 15.96 -16.44 8.10
C GLY A 124 16.10 -14.95 7.78
N THR A 125 16.42 -14.58 6.53
CA THR A 125 16.57 -13.20 6.09
C THR A 125 15.47 -12.83 5.12
N ILE A 126 14.92 -11.62 5.26
CA ILE A 126 13.86 -11.04 4.43
C ILE A 126 14.37 -9.68 3.93
N GLY A 127 14.23 -9.41 2.63
CA GLY A 127 14.47 -8.09 2.07
C GLY A 127 13.17 -7.33 1.87
N LEU A 128 13.06 -6.12 2.41
CA LEU A 128 11.97 -5.19 2.18
C LEU A 128 12.43 -4.05 1.29
N LEU A 129 11.89 -3.99 0.07
CA LEU A 129 12.01 -2.85 -0.85
C LEU A 129 10.77 -1.97 -0.74
N GLY A 130 10.95 -0.68 -0.61
CA GLY A 130 9.85 0.27 -0.53
C GLY A 130 10.30 1.71 -0.74
N THR A 131 9.40 2.67 -0.56
CA THR A 131 9.79 4.08 -0.49
C THR A 131 10.50 4.36 0.84
N GLN A 132 11.29 5.43 0.91
CA GLN A 132 11.92 5.87 2.16
C GLN A 132 10.88 6.13 3.26
N ALA A 133 9.72 6.66 2.88
CA ALA A 133 8.61 6.89 3.80
C ALA A 133 8.07 5.57 4.35
N THR A 134 7.89 4.54 3.51
CA THR A 134 7.34 3.24 3.92
C THR A 134 8.26 2.49 4.88
N ILE A 135 9.55 2.37 4.56
CA ILE A 135 10.48 1.53 5.33
C ILE A 135 10.79 2.06 6.74
N ARG A 136 10.50 3.34 7.01
CA ARG A 136 10.73 4.00 8.31
C ARG A 136 9.49 4.03 9.20
N GLN A 137 8.35 3.50 8.74
CA GLN A 137 7.11 3.57 9.49
C GLN A 137 7.12 2.65 10.70
N ALA A 138 6.64 3.14 11.84
CA ALA A 138 6.40 2.34 13.05
C ALA A 138 5.44 1.15 12.76
N TYR A 139 4.62 1.25 11.73
CA TYR A 139 3.79 0.15 11.26
C TYR A 139 4.65 -1.04 10.78
N VAL A 140 5.74 -0.77 10.07
CA VAL A 140 6.70 -1.81 9.61
C VAL A 140 7.40 -2.45 10.81
N ASP A 141 7.77 -1.63 11.83
CA ASP A 141 8.37 -2.15 13.07
C ASP A 141 7.42 -3.11 13.80
N ARG A 142 6.11 -2.77 13.83
CA ARG A 142 5.09 -3.68 14.41
C ARG A 142 4.97 -4.98 13.62
N LEU A 143 4.93 -4.93 12.29
CA LEU A 143 4.87 -6.14 11.46
C LEU A 143 6.10 -7.02 11.65
N GLU A 144 7.30 -6.44 11.75
CA GLU A 144 8.53 -7.17 12.03
C GLU A 144 8.47 -7.84 13.39
N HIS A 145 8.10 -7.08 14.42
CA HIS A 145 7.99 -7.61 15.78
C HIS A 145 6.96 -8.76 15.89
N GLU A 146 5.82 -8.61 15.22
CA GLU A 146 4.71 -9.58 15.31
C GLU A 146 4.96 -10.85 14.49
N PHE A 147 5.54 -10.72 13.29
CA PHE A 147 5.61 -11.82 12.31
C PHE A 147 7.01 -12.27 11.95
N ALA A 148 8.03 -11.52 12.30
CA ALA A 148 9.42 -11.76 11.89
C ALA A 148 10.45 -11.48 12.99
N ALA A 149 10.05 -11.55 14.28
CA ALA A 149 10.92 -11.27 15.41
C ALA A 149 12.16 -12.21 15.47
N ASP A 150 12.05 -13.42 14.94
CA ASP A 150 13.12 -14.43 14.82
C ASP A 150 13.83 -14.36 13.45
N LYS A 151 13.50 -13.39 12.61
CA LYS A 151 14.07 -13.21 11.28
C LYS A 151 14.86 -11.92 11.22
N ARG A 152 15.69 -11.83 10.18
CA ARG A 152 16.43 -10.62 9.88
C ARG A 152 15.74 -9.84 8.76
N LEU A 153 15.22 -8.66 9.05
CA LEU A 153 14.59 -7.78 8.07
C LEU A 153 15.59 -6.74 7.58
N LEU A 154 15.99 -6.84 6.30
CA LEU A 154 16.80 -5.85 5.60
C LEU A 154 15.86 -4.86 4.92
N ARG A 155 15.95 -3.57 5.24
CA ARG A 155 15.08 -2.53 4.70
C ARG A 155 15.84 -1.62 3.76
N HIS A 156 15.40 -1.49 2.51
CA HIS A 156 16.01 -0.61 1.52
C HIS A 156 14.97 0.29 0.86
N GLY A 157 15.20 1.61 0.97
CA GLY A 157 14.39 2.60 0.25
C GLY A 157 14.90 2.74 -1.17
N ALA A 158 14.08 2.39 -2.15
CA ALA A 158 14.41 2.36 -3.57
C ALA A 158 13.44 3.24 -4.38
N PRO A 159 13.51 4.59 -4.26
CA PRO A 159 12.66 5.50 -5.02
C PRO A 159 12.82 5.31 -6.53
N GLU A 160 13.99 4.92 -7.00
CA GLU A 160 14.28 4.62 -8.40
C GLU A 160 13.43 3.49 -8.98
N LEU A 161 12.93 2.56 -8.15
CA LEU A 161 12.00 1.53 -8.62
C LEU A 161 10.60 2.08 -8.88
N VAL A 162 10.16 3.05 -8.08
CA VAL A 162 8.89 3.74 -8.31
C VAL A 162 8.96 4.53 -9.60
N GLU A 163 10.03 5.31 -9.79
CA GLU A 163 10.27 6.08 -11.02
C GLU A 163 10.34 5.17 -12.25
N ALA A 164 11.03 4.05 -12.14
CA ALA A 164 11.14 3.06 -13.22
C ALA A 164 9.77 2.43 -13.59
N ALA A 165 8.95 2.12 -12.59
CA ALA A 165 7.60 1.58 -12.82
C ALA A 165 6.70 2.60 -13.50
N GLU A 166 6.68 3.83 -13.03
CA GLU A 166 5.90 4.92 -13.61
C GLU A 166 6.34 5.23 -15.06
N ALA A 167 7.65 5.32 -15.30
CA ALA A 167 8.22 5.54 -16.63
C ALA A 167 7.82 4.42 -17.61
N LYS A 168 7.93 3.16 -17.15
CA LYS A 168 7.55 1.99 -17.98
C LYS A 168 6.09 2.04 -18.37
N LEU A 169 5.20 2.42 -17.48
CA LEU A 169 3.75 2.49 -17.75
C LEU A 169 3.38 3.67 -18.66
N ARG A 170 4.19 4.72 -18.70
CA ARG A 170 4.07 5.81 -19.69
C ARG A 170 4.70 5.48 -21.05
N GLY A 171 5.28 4.27 -21.21
CA GLY A 171 5.98 3.87 -22.45
C GLY A 171 7.38 4.47 -22.59
N GLU A 172 7.93 5.03 -21.52
CA GLU A 172 9.29 5.60 -21.48
C GLU A 172 10.35 4.50 -21.31
N ARG A 173 11.59 4.81 -21.68
CA ARG A 173 12.71 3.89 -21.49
C ARG A 173 13.07 3.81 -20.01
N VAL A 174 13.18 2.58 -19.49
CA VAL A 174 13.65 2.30 -18.13
C VAL A 174 15.10 1.84 -18.19
N ASP A 175 15.97 2.41 -17.32
CA ASP A 175 17.32 1.92 -17.12
C ASP A 175 17.31 0.58 -16.30
N PRO A 176 17.65 -0.56 -16.90
CA PRO A 176 17.71 -1.82 -16.16
C PRO A 176 18.75 -1.81 -15.03
N ALA A 177 19.75 -0.91 -15.09
CA ALA A 177 20.75 -0.80 -14.04
C ALA A 177 20.15 -0.24 -12.75
N ALA A 178 19.12 0.61 -12.80
CA ALA A 178 18.40 1.09 -11.63
C ALA A 178 17.78 -0.07 -10.83
N ILE A 179 17.14 -1.01 -11.55
CA ILE A 179 16.53 -2.21 -10.95
C ILE A 179 17.60 -3.10 -10.32
N ARG A 180 18.74 -3.31 -11.01
CA ARG A 180 19.84 -4.10 -10.46
C ARG A 180 20.45 -3.45 -9.22
N ARG A 181 20.68 -2.13 -9.22
CA ARG A 181 21.22 -1.42 -8.05
C ARG A 181 20.33 -1.61 -6.82
N ALA A 182 19.01 -1.49 -6.95
CA ALA A 182 18.07 -1.70 -5.86
C ALA A 182 18.11 -3.15 -5.31
N ALA A 183 18.21 -4.14 -6.20
CA ALA A 183 18.33 -5.54 -5.79
C ALA A 183 19.68 -5.84 -5.12
N ASP A 184 20.78 -5.30 -5.66
CA ASP A 184 22.13 -5.51 -5.13
C ASP A 184 22.33 -4.84 -3.78
N ALA A 185 21.65 -3.71 -3.53
CA ALA A 185 21.67 -3.05 -2.23
C ALA A 185 21.23 -3.98 -1.09
N LEU A 186 20.18 -4.79 -1.30
CA LEU A 186 19.76 -5.79 -0.30
C LEU A 186 20.76 -6.96 -0.16
N ARG A 187 21.41 -7.37 -1.26
CA ARG A 187 22.37 -8.49 -1.25
C ARG A 187 23.67 -8.15 -0.55
N THR A 188 24.07 -6.88 -0.56
CA THR A 188 25.34 -6.39 0.00
C THR A 188 25.20 -5.80 1.40
N MET A 189 23.99 -5.70 1.93
CA MET A 189 23.78 -5.24 3.31
C MET A 189 24.48 -6.20 4.29
N PRO A 190 25.30 -5.65 5.21
CA PRO A 190 25.98 -6.47 6.21
C PRO A 190 24.98 -7.25 7.03
N GLY A 191 25.37 -8.48 7.34
CA GLY A 191 24.62 -9.41 8.13
C GLY A 191 24.59 -9.09 9.62
#